data_2f328fd94e4fa66d6ee6d0456d947020
#
_entry.id   2f328fd94e4fa66d6ee6d0456d947020
#
_cell.length_a   1.000
_cell.length_b   1.000
_cell.length_c   1.000
_cell.angle_alpha   90.00
_cell.angle_beta   90.00
_cell.angle_gamma   90.00
#
_symmetry.space_group_name_H-M   'P 1'
#
loop_
_entity.id
_entity.type
_entity.pdbx_description
1 polymer ?
#
loop_
_entity_poly.entity_id
_entity_poly.type
_entity_poly.pdbx_seq_one_letter_code
_entity_poly.pdbx_strand_id
1 'polypeptide(L)'
;MCIRDRSCMGYNLANLSTISKKCPNVSGRMEYVGLSKKGGKVYVDFAHTPDALLNVLKEIKQTNPSKIILIFGCGGDRDKGKRSKMGVIAKKYADIVIVTDDNPRYEDATKIRKEIIQNSNFFMEISNRKKAIKHGISKLEKKSVLLIAGKGHEKTQIIKGKIYNFDDVVVAKKLMKQI
;
A
#
# COMPACT_ATOMS: atom_id res chain seq x y z
N MET A 1 10.08 19.66 -2.96
CA MET A 1 11.18 19.75 -3.91
C MET A 1 12.14 18.58 -3.69
N CYS A 2 12.34 17.74 -4.68
CA CYS A 2 13.14 16.52 -4.53
C CYS A 2 14.66 16.81 -4.60
N ILE A 3 15.49 15.81 -4.25
CA ILE A 3 16.96 15.92 -4.32
C ILE A 3 17.42 16.28 -5.73
N ARG A 4 16.78 15.69 -6.77
CA ARG A 4 17.06 15.98 -8.17
C ARG A 4 16.90 17.47 -8.50
N ASP A 5 15.79 18.08 -8.09
CA ASP A 5 15.50 19.48 -8.38
C ASP A 5 16.55 20.40 -7.74
N ARG A 6 16.93 20.11 -6.49
CA ARG A 6 17.97 20.87 -5.78
C ARG A 6 19.36 20.69 -6.41
N SER A 7 19.68 19.47 -6.88
CA SER A 7 20.92 19.24 -7.62
C SER A 7 20.98 20.05 -8.91
N CYS A 8 19.86 20.13 -9.65
CA CYS A 8 19.77 21.00 -10.84
C CYS A 8 19.93 22.50 -10.54
N MET A 9 19.66 22.91 -9.28
CA MET A 9 19.88 24.26 -8.79
C MET A 9 21.32 24.51 -8.25
N GLY A 10 22.24 23.57 -8.47
CA GLY A 10 23.64 23.69 -8.08
C GLY A 10 23.97 23.29 -6.64
N TYR A 11 23.03 22.69 -5.88
CA TYR A 11 23.35 22.20 -4.55
C TYR A 11 24.20 20.91 -4.59
N ASN A 12 25.19 20.81 -3.73
CA ASN A 12 26.05 19.63 -3.62
C ASN A 12 25.27 18.38 -3.15
N LEU A 13 25.38 17.28 -3.91
CA LEU A 13 24.67 16.03 -3.63
C LEU A 13 25.00 15.41 -2.25
N ALA A 14 26.27 15.52 -1.80
CA ALA A 14 26.68 15.00 -0.49
C ALA A 14 25.94 15.74 0.65
N ASN A 15 25.87 17.06 0.55
CA ASN A 15 25.14 17.89 1.51
C ASN A 15 23.63 17.58 1.47
N LEU A 16 23.05 17.40 0.30
CA LEU A 16 21.65 17.04 0.13
C LEU A 16 21.35 15.67 0.74
N SER A 17 22.23 14.68 0.57
CA SER A 17 22.10 13.37 1.17
C SER A 17 22.10 13.43 2.71
N THR A 18 22.96 14.26 3.29
CA THR A 18 23.02 14.46 4.74
C THR A 18 21.78 15.13 5.29
N ILE A 19 21.27 16.14 4.60
CA ILE A 19 20.05 16.86 4.98
C ILE A 19 18.83 15.96 4.83
N SER A 20 18.75 15.16 3.76
CA SER A 20 17.60 14.27 3.51
C SER A 20 17.38 13.23 4.62
N LYS A 21 18.47 12.78 5.27
CA LYS A 21 18.38 11.87 6.44
C LYS A 21 17.69 12.51 7.66
N LYS A 22 17.68 13.85 7.73
CA LYS A 22 17.04 14.61 8.81
C LYS A 22 15.61 15.05 8.46
N CYS A 23 15.18 14.86 7.21
CA CYS A 23 13.83 15.21 6.80
C CYS A 23 12.83 14.23 7.43
N PRO A 24 11.71 14.71 7.99
CA PRO A 24 10.66 13.83 8.47
C PRO A 24 10.05 13.05 7.30
N ASN A 25 9.67 11.80 7.57
CA ASN A 25 8.95 10.99 6.59
C ASN A 25 7.60 11.63 6.25
N VAL A 26 7.24 11.64 4.98
CA VAL A 26 5.93 12.11 4.54
C VAL A 26 4.90 11.04 4.87
N SER A 27 3.87 11.42 5.64
CA SER A 27 2.80 10.48 6.03
C SER A 27 2.15 9.85 4.80
N GLY A 28 1.97 8.53 4.84
CA GLY A 28 1.35 7.75 3.76
C GLY A 28 2.17 7.66 2.47
N ARG A 29 3.48 7.95 2.49
CA ARG A 29 4.41 7.78 1.38
C ARG A 29 5.55 6.87 1.82
N MET A 30 5.50 5.60 1.43
CA MET A 30 6.39 4.54 1.94
C MET A 30 6.61 4.68 3.46
N GLU A 31 5.52 5.01 4.17
CA GLU A 31 5.58 5.22 5.62
C GLU A 31 5.86 3.90 6.33
N TYR A 32 7.01 3.83 6.98
CA TYR A 32 7.39 2.66 7.76
C TYR A 32 6.56 2.60 9.04
N VAL A 33 5.72 1.58 9.16
CA VAL A 33 4.82 1.37 10.30
C VAL A 33 5.54 0.68 11.45
N GLY A 34 6.42 -0.28 11.12
CA GLY A 34 7.19 -1.04 12.11
C GLY A 34 7.62 -2.41 11.63
N LEU A 35 8.30 -3.11 12.54
CA LEU A 35 8.74 -4.50 12.38
C LEU A 35 7.76 -5.42 13.12
N SER A 36 7.28 -6.46 12.45
CA SER A 36 6.47 -7.49 13.10
C SER A 36 7.31 -8.36 14.03
N LYS A 37 6.67 -9.05 14.99
CA LYS A 37 7.38 -10.01 15.87
C LYS A 37 8.14 -11.11 15.11
N LYS A 38 7.69 -11.44 13.90
CA LYS A 38 8.32 -12.42 13.01
C LYS A 38 9.44 -11.84 12.13
N GLY A 39 9.76 -10.53 12.27
CA GLY A 39 10.84 -9.88 11.53
C GLY A 39 10.48 -9.38 10.14
N GLY A 40 9.20 -9.33 9.79
CA GLY A 40 8.72 -8.71 8.54
C GLY A 40 8.42 -7.22 8.72
N LYS A 41 8.71 -6.41 7.71
CA LYS A 41 8.49 -4.95 7.70
C LYS A 41 7.11 -4.61 7.16
N VAL A 42 6.47 -3.59 7.73
CA VAL A 42 5.15 -3.08 7.29
C VAL A 42 5.29 -1.65 6.81
N TYR A 43 4.75 -1.36 5.62
CA TYR A 43 4.70 -0.03 5.01
C TYR A 43 3.28 0.33 4.61
N VAL A 44 2.97 1.63 4.68
CA VAL A 44 1.73 2.23 4.15
C VAL A 44 2.10 3.23 3.06
N ASP A 45 1.40 3.16 1.92
CA ASP A 45 1.64 4.03 0.77
C ASP A 45 0.36 4.51 0.10
N PHE A 46 0.40 5.69 -0.50
CA PHE A 46 -0.71 6.29 -1.25
C PHE A 46 -0.82 5.78 -2.69
N ALA A 47 -0.04 4.81 -3.12
CA ALA A 47 -0.07 4.27 -4.48
C ALA A 47 -1.46 3.75 -4.85
N HIS A 48 -2.21 4.56 -5.59
CA HIS A 48 -3.59 4.31 -6.03
C HIS A 48 -3.75 4.38 -7.56
N THR A 49 -2.64 4.46 -8.28
CA THR A 49 -2.58 4.39 -9.76
C THR A 49 -1.68 3.25 -10.19
N PRO A 50 -1.82 2.72 -11.43
CA PRO A 50 -0.95 1.66 -11.95
C PRO A 50 0.53 2.00 -11.85
N ASP A 51 0.93 3.20 -12.31
CA ASP A 51 2.34 3.62 -12.32
C ASP A 51 2.91 3.78 -10.90
N ALA A 52 2.14 4.37 -9.97
CA ALA A 52 2.57 4.50 -8.59
C ALA A 52 2.76 3.12 -7.94
N LEU A 53 1.80 2.20 -8.13
CA LEU A 53 1.89 0.84 -7.60
C LEU A 53 3.09 0.08 -8.18
N LEU A 54 3.33 0.20 -9.49
CA LEU A 54 4.48 -0.40 -10.16
C LEU A 54 5.80 0.10 -9.57
N ASN A 55 5.94 1.41 -9.42
CA ASN A 55 7.18 2.02 -8.92
C ASN A 55 7.47 1.60 -7.48
N VAL A 56 6.47 1.65 -6.60
CA VAL A 56 6.64 1.24 -5.20
C VAL A 56 7.00 -0.24 -5.09
N LEU A 57 6.35 -1.12 -5.84
CA LEU A 57 6.66 -2.55 -5.82
C LEU A 57 8.06 -2.85 -6.39
N LYS A 58 8.51 -2.12 -7.41
CA LYS A 58 9.88 -2.21 -7.92
C LYS A 58 10.92 -1.79 -6.88
N GLU A 59 10.69 -0.69 -6.17
CA GLU A 59 11.57 -0.22 -5.09
C GLU A 59 11.65 -1.25 -3.96
N ILE A 60 10.53 -1.80 -3.53
CA ILE A 60 10.52 -2.86 -2.52
C ILE A 60 11.32 -4.07 -3.00
N LYS A 61 11.15 -4.49 -4.25
CA LYS A 61 11.86 -5.64 -4.83
C LYS A 61 13.37 -5.46 -4.85
N GLN A 62 13.88 -4.23 -5.03
CA GLN A 62 15.31 -3.93 -4.98
C GLN A 62 15.92 -4.15 -3.59
N THR A 63 15.12 -4.17 -2.52
CA THR A 63 15.59 -4.48 -1.16
C THR A 63 15.77 -5.99 -0.91
N ASN A 64 15.54 -6.84 -1.91
CA ASN A 64 15.62 -8.30 -1.85
C ASN A 64 14.85 -8.91 -0.66
N PRO A 65 13.54 -8.62 -0.52
CA PRO A 65 12.73 -9.24 0.51
C PRO A 65 12.53 -10.73 0.22
N SER A 66 12.38 -11.55 1.27
CA SER A 66 12.03 -12.96 1.13
C SER A 66 10.64 -13.17 0.52
N LYS A 67 9.73 -12.21 0.73
CA LYS A 67 8.35 -12.24 0.25
C LYS A 67 7.76 -10.83 0.24
N ILE A 68 6.99 -10.49 -0.79
CA ILE A 68 6.20 -9.26 -0.87
C ILE A 68 4.73 -9.61 -0.72
N ILE A 69 4.09 -9.05 0.31
CA ILE A 69 2.66 -9.14 0.55
C ILE A 69 2.06 -7.77 0.22
N LEU A 70 1.06 -7.74 -0.65
CA LEU A 70 0.40 -6.51 -1.06
C LEU A 70 -1.07 -6.53 -0.61
N ILE A 71 -1.51 -5.45 0.03
CA ILE A 71 -2.92 -5.19 0.32
C ILE A 71 -3.30 -3.92 -0.42
N PHE A 72 -4.32 -3.98 -1.27
CA PHE A 72 -4.83 -2.78 -1.94
C PHE A 72 -6.29 -2.94 -2.36
N GLY A 73 -6.89 -1.82 -2.71
CA GLY A 73 -8.20 -1.73 -3.33
C GLY A 73 -8.25 -0.53 -4.28
N CYS A 74 -9.39 -0.34 -4.93
CA CYS A 74 -9.63 0.83 -5.75
C CYS A 74 -10.86 1.59 -5.26
N GLY A 75 -10.84 2.92 -5.40
CA GLY A 75 -11.98 3.76 -5.09
C GLY A 75 -13.12 3.60 -6.11
N GLY A 76 -14.35 3.68 -5.64
CA GLY A 76 -15.54 3.83 -6.47
C GLY A 76 -15.70 5.26 -6.96
N ASP A 77 -16.58 5.47 -7.96
CA ASP A 77 -16.86 6.76 -8.60
C ASP A 77 -15.57 7.45 -9.11
N ARG A 78 -14.66 6.64 -9.65
CA ARG A 78 -13.35 7.03 -10.19
C ARG A 78 -13.04 6.21 -11.45
N ASP A 79 -11.86 6.45 -12.03
CA ASP A 79 -11.37 5.69 -13.20
C ASP A 79 -11.43 4.17 -12.95
N LYS A 80 -12.27 3.49 -13.74
CA LYS A 80 -12.43 2.03 -13.70
C LYS A 80 -11.33 1.32 -14.48
N GLY A 81 -10.80 1.96 -15.52
CA GLY A 81 -9.78 1.37 -16.39
C GLY A 81 -8.46 1.04 -15.69
N LYS A 82 -8.18 1.67 -14.55
CA LYS A 82 -7.00 1.36 -13.75
C LYS A 82 -7.11 0.05 -12.96
N ARG A 83 -8.33 -0.46 -12.66
CA ARG A 83 -8.57 -1.58 -11.75
C ARG A 83 -7.88 -2.86 -12.22
N SER A 84 -8.14 -3.24 -13.45
CA SER A 84 -7.51 -4.42 -14.09
C SER A 84 -5.99 -4.26 -14.23
N LYS A 85 -5.53 -3.06 -14.62
CA LYS A 85 -4.09 -2.76 -14.76
C LYS A 85 -3.35 -2.91 -13.43
N MET A 86 -3.93 -2.42 -12.33
CA MET A 86 -3.38 -2.58 -10.99
C MET A 86 -3.36 -4.05 -10.57
N GLY A 87 -4.38 -4.84 -10.90
CA GLY A 87 -4.41 -6.29 -10.68
C GLY A 87 -3.26 -7.00 -11.40
N VAL A 88 -3.02 -6.70 -12.68
CA VAL A 88 -1.92 -7.27 -13.46
C VAL A 88 -0.56 -6.94 -12.83
N ILE A 89 -0.35 -5.68 -12.44
CA ILE A 89 0.89 -5.24 -11.78
C ILE A 89 1.09 -5.96 -10.45
N ALA A 90 0.03 -6.03 -9.63
CA ALA A 90 0.07 -6.71 -8.35
C ALA A 90 0.49 -8.18 -8.49
N LYS A 91 -0.13 -8.91 -9.42
CA LYS A 91 0.20 -10.31 -9.72
C LYS A 91 1.65 -10.50 -10.17
N LYS A 92 2.21 -9.54 -10.91
CA LYS A 92 3.57 -9.64 -11.45
C LYS A 92 4.66 -9.39 -10.40
N TYR A 93 4.40 -8.54 -9.40
CA TYR A 93 5.44 -8.03 -8.51
C TYR A 93 5.28 -8.42 -7.04
N ALA A 94 4.14 -8.96 -6.62
CA ALA A 94 3.93 -9.42 -5.26
C ALA A 94 3.69 -10.94 -5.21
N ASP A 95 4.11 -11.59 -4.12
CA ASP A 95 3.96 -13.04 -3.92
C ASP A 95 2.59 -13.38 -3.34
N ILE A 96 2.03 -12.50 -2.52
CA ILE A 96 0.68 -12.63 -1.96
C ILE A 96 -0.04 -11.30 -2.19
N VAL A 97 -1.21 -11.36 -2.80
CA VAL A 97 -2.05 -10.18 -3.04
C VAL A 97 -3.41 -10.34 -2.38
N ILE A 98 -3.75 -9.40 -1.51
CA ILE A 98 -5.05 -9.31 -0.85
C ILE A 98 -5.79 -8.10 -1.41
N VAL A 99 -6.88 -8.35 -2.13
CA VAL A 99 -7.76 -7.31 -2.65
C VAL A 99 -8.85 -7.00 -1.62
N THR A 100 -8.98 -5.72 -1.27
CA THR A 100 -9.90 -5.26 -0.21
C THR A 100 -10.63 -3.99 -0.61
N ASP A 101 -11.60 -3.56 0.22
CA ASP A 101 -12.29 -2.30 0.01
C ASP A 101 -11.37 -1.11 0.32
N ASP A 102 -11.39 -0.13 -0.58
CA ASP A 102 -10.81 1.20 -0.37
C ASP A 102 -11.96 2.16 0.04
N ASN A 103 -12.31 3.13 -0.79
CA ASN A 103 -13.47 4.00 -0.67
C ASN A 103 -14.48 3.63 -1.76
N PRO A 104 -15.38 2.66 -1.57
CA PRO A 104 -16.33 2.26 -2.61
C PRO A 104 -17.33 3.37 -2.95
N ARG A 105 -17.52 4.36 -2.09
CA ARG A 105 -18.47 5.46 -2.24
C ARG A 105 -19.88 4.95 -2.53
N TYR A 106 -20.42 5.21 -3.72
CA TYR A 106 -21.75 4.73 -4.12
C TYR A 106 -21.71 3.47 -5.00
N GLU A 107 -20.53 3.06 -5.50
CA GLU A 107 -20.39 1.82 -6.25
C GLU A 107 -20.46 0.56 -5.37
N ASP A 108 -20.85 -0.55 -5.99
CA ASP A 108 -20.78 -1.86 -5.35
C ASP A 108 -19.31 -2.28 -5.15
N ALA A 109 -18.90 -2.38 -3.90
CA ALA A 109 -17.54 -2.76 -3.52
C ALA A 109 -17.14 -4.14 -4.06
N THR A 110 -18.10 -5.09 -4.16
CA THR A 110 -17.84 -6.42 -4.72
C THR A 110 -17.51 -6.34 -6.21
N LYS A 111 -18.22 -5.48 -6.95
CA LYS A 111 -17.93 -5.25 -8.37
C LYS A 111 -16.53 -4.66 -8.56
N ILE A 112 -16.15 -3.68 -7.72
CA ILE A 112 -14.80 -3.09 -7.78
C ILE A 112 -13.73 -4.16 -7.58
N ARG A 113 -13.86 -5.02 -6.56
CA ARG A 113 -12.90 -6.10 -6.29
C ARG A 113 -12.82 -7.10 -7.43
N LYS A 114 -13.96 -7.52 -8.00
CA LYS A 114 -14.01 -8.42 -9.16
C LYS A 114 -13.30 -7.85 -10.39
N GLU A 115 -13.44 -6.55 -10.66
CA GLU A 115 -12.74 -5.87 -11.76
C GLU A 115 -11.22 -5.82 -11.57
N ILE A 116 -10.72 -5.83 -10.32
CA ILE A 116 -9.30 -5.95 -10.01
C ILE A 116 -8.83 -7.39 -10.23
N ILE A 117 -9.59 -8.37 -9.75
CA ILE A 117 -9.22 -9.80 -9.68
C ILE A 117 -9.29 -10.47 -11.06
N GLN A 118 -10.23 -10.06 -11.93
CA GLN A 118 -10.41 -10.61 -13.29
C GLN A 118 -10.49 -12.15 -13.34
N ASN A 119 -11.24 -12.76 -12.43
CA ASN A 119 -11.41 -14.22 -12.33
C ASN A 119 -10.09 -15.02 -12.13
N SER A 120 -9.04 -14.39 -11.63
CA SER A 120 -7.77 -15.04 -11.33
C SER A 120 -7.76 -15.60 -9.91
N ASN A 121 -7.43 -16.88 -9.75
CA ASN A 121 -7.28 -17.55 -8.45
C ASN A 121 -6.02 -17.11 -7.67
N PHE A 122 -5.21 -16.23 -8.23
CA PHE A 122 -4.00 -15.72 -7.58
C PHE A 122 -4.31 -14.80 -6.40
N PHE A 123 -5.44 -14.10 -6.44
CA PHE A 123 -5.81 -13.09 -5.47
C PHE A 123 -6.61 -13.68 -4.31
N MET A 124 -6.32 -13.18 -3.11
CA MET A 124 -7.18 -13.38 -1.95
C MET A 124 -8.13 -12.19 -1.84
N GLU A 125 -9.43 -12.43 -1.80
CA GLU A 125 -10.45 -11.40 -1.62
C GLU A 125 -10.88 -11.32 -0.16
N ILE A 126 -10.65 -10.17 0.49
CA ILE A 126 -11.11 -9.88 1.85
C ILE A 126 -11.72 -8.49 1.88
N SER A 127 -13.04 -8.38 1.84
CA SER A 127 -13.76 -7.10 1.75
C SER A 127 -13.40 -6.13 2.88
N ASN A 128 -13.44 -6.60 4.12
CA ASN A 128 -13.14 -5.76 5.28
C ASN A 128 -11.64 -5.47 5.37
N ARG A 129 -11.26 -4.19 5.19
CA ARG A 129 -9.86 -3.74 5.14
C ARG A 129 -9.08 -4.04 6.42
N LYS A 130 -9.70 -3.93 7.60
CA LYS A 130 -9.06 -4.30 8.87
C LYS A 130 -8.74 -5.80 8.94
N LYS A 131 -9.68 -6.65 8.47
CA LYS A 131 -9.43 -8.09 8.37
C LYS A 131 -8.34 -8.42 7.35
N ALA A 132 -8.32 -7.70 6.21
CA ALA A 132 -7.27 -7.83 5.19
C ALA A 132 -5.89 -7.50 5.80
N ILE A 133 -5.76 -6.38 6.52
CA ILE A 133 -4.51 -5.99 7.19
C ILE A 133 -4.10 -7.04 8.24
N LYS A 134 -5.05 -7.52 9.07
CA LYS A 134 -4.78 -8.59 10.04
C LYS A 134 -4.23 -9.85 9.35
N HIS A 135 -4.86 -10.25 8.26
CA HIS A 135 -4.43 -11.43 7.49
C HIS A 135 -3.05 -11.20 6.86
N GLY A 136 -2.78 -10.06 6.25
CA GLY A 136 -1.45 -9.74 5.70
C GLY A 136 -0.35 -9.77 6.76
N ILE A 137 -0.60 -9.21 7.95
CA ILE A 137 0.36 -9.26 9.07
C ILE A 137 0.62 -10.71 9.52
N SER A 138 -0.40 -11.57 9.56
CA SER A 138 -0.22 -12.99 9.96
C SER A 138 0.66 -13.79 8.98
N LYS A 139 0.76 -13.35 7.72
CA LYS A 139 1.59 -13.96 6.68
C LYS A 139 3.04 -13.45 6.66
N LEU A 140 3.37 -12.47 7.50
CA LEU A 140 4.73 -11.96 7.60
C LEU A 140 5.69 -12.99 8.17
N GLU A 141 6.87 -13.03 7.59
CA GLU A 141 8.03 -13.84 7.96
C GLU A 141 9.28 -12.97 8.03
N LYS A 142 10.41 -13.54 8.48
CA LYS A 142 11.68 -12.84 8.52
C LYS A 142 12.05 -12.30 7.11
N LYS A 143 12.45 -11.04 7.05
CA LYS A 143 12.80 -10.31 5.81
C LYS A 143 11.64 -10.11 4.81
N SER A 144 10.40 -10.50 5.14
CA SER A 144 9.26 -10.19 4.27
C SER A 144 8.82 -8.74 4.40
N VAL A 145 8.08 -8.25 3.40
CA VAL A 145 7.53 -6.89 3.36
C VAL A 145 6.04 -6.97 3.12
N LEU A 146 5.26 -6.28 3.97
CA LEU A 146 3.84 -6.00 3.75
C LEU A 146 3.69 -4.55 3.29
N LEU A 147 3.14 -4.35 2.11
CA LEU A 147 2.72 -3.05 1.60
C LEU A 147 1.19 -2.93 1.68
N ILE A 148 0.72 -1.91 2.40
CA ILE A 148 -0.70 -1.52 2.44
C ILE A 148 -0.83 -0.28 1.57
N ALA A 149 -1.44 -0.43 0.38
CA ALA A 149 -1.49 0.60 -0.65
C ALA A 149 -2.90 1.17 -0.88
N GLY A 150 -2.94 2.38 -1.41
CA GLY A 150 -4.14 3.08 -1.89
C GLY A 150 -4.52 4.29 -1.05
N LYS A 151 -4.65 4.16 0.26
CA LYS A 151 -5.14 5.22 1.15
C LYS A 151 -4.02 6.14 1.66
N GLY A 152 -2.84 5.59 1.91
CA GLY A 152 -1.72 6.38 2.42
C GLY A 152 -2.07 7.14 3.70
N HIS A 153 -2.11 8.48 3.61
CA HIS A 153 -2.42 9.38 4.72
C HIS A 153 -3.92 9.61 5.00
N GLU A 154 -4.81 8.99 4.19
CA GLU A 154 -6.25 9.12 4.40
C GLU A 154 -6.68 8.47 5.72
N LYS A 155 -7.48 9.19 6.51
CA LYS A 155 -7.97 8.76 7.82
C LYS A 155 -9.43 8.35 7.84
N THR A 156 -10.03 8.20 6.66
CA THR A 156 -11.46 7.86 6.53
C THR A 156 -11.70 6.82 5.45
N GLN A 157 -12.81 6.11 5.56
CA GLN A 157 -13.35 5.23 4.53
C GLN A 157 -14.79 5.66 4.21
N ILE A 158 -15.09 5.83 2.91
CA ILE A 158 -16.42 6.30 2.45
C ILE A 158 -17.18 5.12 1.86
N ILE A 159 -18.31 4.77 2.47
CA ILE A 159 -19.17 3.66 2.06
C ILE A 159 -20.63 4.17 1.98
N LYS A 160 -21.25 4.08 0.81
CA LYS A 160 -22.63 4.56 0.56
C LYS A 160 -22.86 5.99 1.08
N GLY A 161 -21.91 6.89 0.79
CA GLY A 161 -21.93 8.28 1.21
C GLY A 161 -21.63 8.52 2.70
N LYS A 162 -21.56 7.49 3.54
CA LYS A 162 -21.19 7.62 4.96
C LYS A 162 -19.67 7.58 5.13
N ILE A 163 -19.18 8.43 6.03
CA ILE A 163 -17.75 8.55 6.35
C ILE A 163 -17.49 7.78 7.65
N TYR A 164 -16.54 6.86 7.60
CA TYR A 164 -16.07 6.08 8.74
C TYR A 164 -14.61 6.41 9.03
N ASN A 165 -14.24 6.54 10.29
CA ASN A 165 -12.85 6.71 10.68
C ASN A 165 -12.07 5.42 10.40
N PHE A 166 -11.03 5.52 9.59
CA PHE A 166 -10.17 4.41 9.24
C PHE A 166 -8.80 4.90 8.80
N ASP A 167 -7.78 4.53 9.54
CA ASP A 167 -6.37 4.89 9.29
C ASP A 167 -5.54 3.60 9.21
N ASP A 168 -4.93 3.34 8.04
CA ASP A 168 -4.14 2.13 7.79
C ASP A 168 -2.97 2.00 8.77
N VAL A 169 -2.29 3.10 9.08
CA VAL A 169 -1.12 3.11 9.98
C VAL A 169 -1.54 2.75 11.41
N VAL A 170 -2.61 3.38 11.91
CA VAL A 170 -3.13 3.13 13.25
C VAL A 170 -3.62 1.69 13.40
N VAL A 171 -4.37 1.20 12.39
CA VAL A 171 -4.88 -0.18 12.36
C VAL A 171 -3.73 -1.18 12.32
N ALA A 172 -2.72 -0.97 11.45
CA ALA A 172 -1.58 -1.86 11.34
C ALA A 172 -0.76 -1.89 12.65
N LYS A 173 -0.43 -0.73 13.23
CA LYS A 173 0.28 -0.63 14.52
C LYS A 173 -0.44 -1.40 15.64
N LYS A 174 -1.77 -1.23 15.74
CA LYS A 174 -2.58 -1.94 16.75
C LYS A 174 -2.54 -3.46 16.56
N LEU A 175 -2.70 -3.92 15.31
CA LEU A 175 -2.73 -5.36 14.99
C LEU A 175 -1.36 -6.03 15.16
N MET A 176 -0.24 -5.33 14.84
CA MET A 176 1.11 -5.84 15.03
C MET A 176 1.46 -6.09 16.52
N LYS A 177 0.85 -5.34 17.44
CA LYS A 177 1.01 -5.59 18.89
C LYS A 177 0.26 -6.83 19.38
N GLN A 178 -0.81 -7.24 18.67
CA GLN A 178 -1.70 -8.33 19.05
C GLN A 178 -1.27 -9.69 18.48
N ILE A 179 -0.52 -9.70 17.39
CA ILE A 179 -0.01 -10.88 16.67
C ILE A 179 1.49 -11.02 16.90
#